data_2814018936925865b8b32d12fd7b8e42
#
_entry.id   2814018936925865b8b32d12fd7b8e42
#
_cell.length_a   1.000
_cell.length_b   1.000
_cell.length_c   1.000
_cell.angle_alpha   90.00
_cell.angle_beta   90.00
_cell.angle_gamma   90.00
#
_symmetry.space_group_name_H-M   'P 1'
#
loop_
_entity.id
_entity.type
_entity.pdbx_description
1 polymer ?
#
loop_
_entity_poly.entity_id
_entity_poly.type
_entity_poly.pdbx_seq_one_letter_code
_entity_poly.pdbx_strand_id
1 'polypeptide(L)'
;MILPHDIVNTHLGYQPDVQHQEVPGLQSKLDPQPEVDHLPLPDGGRELYKAAGKLKGKKALITGGDSGIGRSIAVLYAMEGADSFIAYLPQEESDAKETVKLVEAKGQKCYTYATDLTDRANCKKVVEEALKQMGGIDILVNNHAYQMMVEDIKDLDE
;
A
#
# COMPACT_ATOMS: atom_id res chain seq x y z
N MET A 1 34.28 -3.03 -5.82
CA MET A 1 33.26 -2.04 -6.27
C MET A 1 31.94 -2.62 -5.81
N ILE A 2 31.38 -2.13 -4.71
CA ILE A 2 30.08 -2.59 -4.18
C ILE A 2 29.04 -1.92 -5.05
N LEU A 3 28.27 -2.72 -5.82
CA LEU A 3 27.12 -2.20 -6.54
C LEU A 3 26.11 -1.69 -5.50
N PRO A 4 25.52 -0.51 -5.67
CA PRO A 4 24.47 -0.05 -4.79
C PRO A 4 23.36 -1.11 -4.73
N HIS A 5 22.83 -1.38 -3.54
CA HIS A 5 21.72 -2.33 -3.31
C HIS A 5 20.51 -2.09 -4.27
N ASP A 6 20.39 -0.87 -4.78
CA ASP A 6 19.28 -0.42 -5.63
C ASP A 6 19.24 -1.02 -7.04
N ILE A 7 20.35 -1.59 -7.55
CA ILE A 7 20.42 -2.11 -8.93
C ILE A 7 20.05 -3.61 -8.99
N VAL A 8 20.08 -4.30 -7.88
CA VAL A 8 19.96 -5.77 -7.83
C VAL A 8 18.56 -6.27 -8.20
N ASN A 9 17.52 -5.49 -7.87
CA ASN A 9 16.13 -5.91 -8.04
C ASN A 9 15.59 -5.91 -9.48
N THR A 10 16.34 -5.37 -10.44
CA THR A 10 15.89 -5.25 -11.84
C THR A 10 16.58 -6.21 -12.81
N HIS A 11 17.53 -7.03 -12.33
CA HIS A 11 18.24 -7.97 -13.19
C HIS A 11 17.48 -9.29 -13.35
N LEU A 12 17.41 -9.76 -14.58
CA LEU A 12 16.96 -11.13 -14.90
C LEU A 12 17.77 -12.14 -14.10
N GLY A 13 17.10 -12.95 -13.28
CA GLY A 13 17.73 -13.97 -12.42
C GLY A 13 18.03 -13.51 -10.99
N TYR A 14 17.67 -12.29 -10.61
CA TYR A 14 17.74 -11.92 -9.19
C TYR A 14 16.78 -12.77 -8.36
N GLN A 15 17.31 -13.40 -7.33
CA GLN A 15 16.55 -14.12 -6.32
C GLN A 15 16.76 -13.40 -4.99
N PRO A 16 15.71 -12.80 -4.41
CA PRO A 16 15.82 -12.17 -3.10
C PRO A 16 16.09 -13.24 -2.03
N ASP A 17 16.80 -12.83 -0.99
CA ASP A 17 16.97 -13.68 0.19
C ASP A 17 15.62 -14.01 0.83
N VAL A 18 15.50 -15.22 1.36
CA VAL A 18 14.29 -15.63 2.06
C VAL A 18 14.17 -14.84 3.37
N GLN A 19 13.08 -14.11 3.51
CA GLN A 19 12.80 -13.32 4.70
C GLN A 19 11.56 -13.87 5.40
N HIS A 20 11.65 -14.01 6.72
CA HIS A 20 10.55 -14.51 7.55
C HIS A 20 10.08 -13.43 8.52
N GLN A 21 8.78 -13.23 8.59
CA GLN A 21 8.14 -12.37 9.57
C GLN A 21 6.89 -13.09 10.13
N GLU A 22 6.53 -12.78 11.36
CA GLU A 22 5.21 -13.15 11.89
C GLU A 22 4.12 -12.37 11.16
N VAL A 23 2.96 -13.00 10.98
CA VAL A 23 1.80 -12.38 10.30
C VAL A 23 1.00 -11.54 11.32
N PRO A 24 0.61 -10.29 10.98
CA PRO A 24 0.96 -9.55 9.77
C PRO A 24 2.42 -9.06 9.79
N GLY A 25 3.09 -9.11 8.63
CA GLY A 25 4.46 -8.61 8.49
C GLY A 25 4.51 -7.09 8.37
N LEU A 26 5.61 -6.47 8.84
CA LEU A 26 5.85 -5.04 8.68
C LEU A 26 6.75 -4.77 7.48
N GLN A 27 6.36 -3.83 6.62
CA GLN A 27 7.17 -3.44 5.47
C GLN A 27 8.53 -2.88 5.88
N SER A 28 8.60 -2.17 6.99
CA SER A 28 9.85 -1.60 7.51
C SER A 28 10.95 -2.63 7.80
N LYS A 29 10.59 -3.91 7.91
CA LYS A 29 11.55 -5.02 8.14
C LYS A 29 12.04 -5.69 6.85
N LEU A 30 11.52 -5.31 5.69
CA LEU A 30 11.95 -5.87 4.41
C LEU A 30 13.31 -5.31 3.98
N ASP A 31 14.14 -6.16 3.39
CA ASP A 31 15.42 -5.79 2.76
C ASP A 31 15.57 -6.54 1.42
N PRO A 32 15.68 -5.85 0.30
CA PRO A 32 15.56 -4.38 0.14
C PRO A 32 14.15 -3.87 0.37
N GLN A 33 14.03 -2.56 0.67
CA GLN A 33 12.74 -1.92 0.77
C GLN A 33 12.01 -1.91 -0.58
N PRO A 34 10.68 -2.11 -0.60
CA PRO A 34 9.89 -2.01 -1.83
C PRO A 34 9.97 -0.62 -2.45
N GLU A 35 10.06 -0.57 -3.79
CA GLU A 35 9.97 0.67 -4.53
C GLU A 35 8.52 1.16 -4.57
N VAL A 36 8.29 2.46 -4.41
CA VAL A 36 6.95 3.04 -4.25
C VAL A 36 6.57 3.94 -5.43
N ASP A 37 7.45 4.85 -5.83
CA ASP A 37 7.14 5.94 -6.76
C ASP A 37 8.15 6.11 -7.91
N HIS A 38 9.11 5.17 -8.04
CA HIS A 38 10.05 5.16 -9.16
C HIS A 38 9.75 4.02 -10.12
N LEU A 39 9.89 4.30 -11.41
CA LEU A 39 9.72 3.35 -12.50
C LEU A 39 11.07 2.80 -12.92
N PRO A 40 11.19 1.47 -13.17
CA PRO A 40 12.41 0.89 -13.70
C PRO A 40 12.63 1.33 -15.15
N LEU A 41 13.87 1.65 -15.48
CA LEU A 41 14.30 1.96 -16.84
C LEU A 41 14.94 0.75 -17.52
N PRO A 42 14.93 0.67 -18.86
CA PRO A 42 15.53 -0.46 -19.60
C PRO A 42 17.03 -0.62 -19.39
N ASP A 43 17.73 0.45 -19.01
CA ASP A 43 19.17 0.45 -18.72
C ASP A 43 19.50 0.03 -17.27
N GLY A 44 18.48 -0.37 -16.49
CA GLY A 44 18.60 -0.71 -15.08
C GLY A 44 18.54 0.48 -14.12
N GLY A 45 18.36 1.69 -14.66
CA GLY A 45 18.11 2.90 -13.88
C GLY A 45 16.68 2.97 -13.37
N ARG A 46 16.36 4.06 -12.66
CA ARG A 46 15.02 4.36 -12.15
C ARG A 46 14.70 5.83 -12.38
N GLU A 47 13.46 6.14 -12.67
CA GLU A 47 12.98 7.51 -12.72
C GLU A 47 11.75 7.70 -11.86
N LEU A 48 11.66 8.84 -11.21
CA LEU A 48 10.47 9.22 -10.44
C LEU A 48 9.26 9.27 -11.39
N TYR A 49 8.14 8.67 -10.96
CA TYR A 49 6.89 8.75 -11.68
C TYR A 49 6.50 10.21 -11.95
N LYS A 50 6.19 10.53 -13.22
CA LYS A 50 5.79 11.87 -13.65
C LYS A 50 4.28 11.99 -13.64
N ALA A 51 3.75 12.60 -12.60
CA ALA A 51 2.33 12.81 -12.44
C ALA A 51 1.77 13.80 -13.48
N ALA A 52 0.53 13.59 -13.90
CA ALA A 52 -0.20 14.43 -14.86
C ALA A 52 -1.46 15.08 -14.25
N GLY A 53 -1.69 14.92 -12.94
CA GLY A 53 -2.85 15.49 -12.24
C GLY A 53 -4.18 14.79 -12.58
N LYS A 54 -4.13 13.53 -12.97
CA LYS A 54 -5.30 12.76 -13.45
C LYS A 54 -6.37 12.55 -12.37
N LEU A 55 -5.98 12.60 -11.09
CA LEU A 55 -6.87 12.36 -9.96
C LEU A 55 -7.08 13.62 -9.11
N LYS A 56 -6.82 14.79 -9.65
CA LYS A 56 -6.94 16.06 -8.93
C LYS A 56 -8.32 16.22 -8.29
N GLY A 57 -8.31 16.37 -6.96
CA GLY A 57 -9.53 16.53 -6.14
C GLY A 57 -10.34 15.27 -5.94
N LYS A 58 -9.85 14.09 -6.40
CA LYS A 58 -10.48 12.80 -6.14
C LYS A 58 -10.21 12.32 -4.73
N LYS A 59 -11.04 11.41 -4.24
CA LYS A 59 -11.01 10.84 -2.90
C LYS A 59 -11.03 9.32 -3.00
N ALA A 60 -9.96 8.68 -2.56
CA ALA A 60 -9.78 7.24 -2.66
C ALA A 60 -9.89 6.57 -1.29
N LEU A 61 -10.72 5.54 -1.17
CA LEU A 61 -10.72 4.58 -0.07
C LEU A 61 -9.90 3.37 -0.48
N ILE A 62 -8.84 3.06 0.29
CA ILE A 62 -7.88 1.97 0.00
C ILE A 62 -7.83 1.03 1.20
N THR A 63 -8.22 -0.22 1.02
CA THR A 63 -8.09 -1.24 2.05
C THR A 63 -6.69 -1.87 2.00
N GLY A 64 -6.05 -2.08 3.17
CA GLY A 64 -4.64 -2.50 3.24
C GLY A 64 -3.71 -1.44 2.65
N GLY A 65 -3.98 -0.15 2.96
CA GLY A 65 -3.22 0.98 2.42
C GLY A 65 -1.95 1.33 3.21
N ASP A 66 -1.67 0.61 4.26
CA ASP A 66 -0.55 0.83 5.17
C ASP A 66 0.80 0.43 4.58
N SER A 67 0.82 -0.60 3.73
CA SER A 67 2.05 -1.21 3.23
C SER A 67 1.93 -1.72 1.79
N GLY A 68 3.03 -2.17 1.20
CA GLY A 68 3.08 -2.89 -0.07
C GLY A 68 2.40 -2.16 -1.21
N ILE A 69 1.54 -2.88 -1.93
CA ILE A 69 0.80 -2.39 -3.09
C ILE A 69 -0.15 -1.26 -2.69
N GLY A 70 -0.86 -1.39 -1.55
CA GLY A 70 -1.78 -0.36 -1.06
C GLY A 70 -1.10 0.96 -0.75
N ARG A 71 0.08 0.94 -0.12
CA ARG A 71 0.93 2.12 0.10
C ARG A 71 1.34 2.76 -1.22
N SER A 72 1.83 1.97 -2.18
CA SER A 72 2.23 2.47 -3.49
C SER A 72 1.07 3.15 -4.22
N ILE A 73 -0.12 2.57 -4.16
CA ILE A 73 -1.33 3.18 -4.73
C ILE A 73 -1.62 4.51 -4.06
N ALA A 74 -1.62 4.58 -2.71
CA ALA A 74 -1.89 5.82 -1.98
C ALA A 74 -0.90 6.94 -2.35
N VAL A 75 0.39 6.62 -2.44
CA VAL A 75 1.45 7.58 -2.80
C VAL A 75 1.31 8.04 -4.25
N LEU A 76 1.10 7.12 -5.20
CA LEU A 76 0.93 7.48 -6.61
C LEU A 76 -0.37 8.27 -6.85
N TYR A 77 -1.45 7.96 -6.13
CA TYR A 77 -2.67 8.73 -6.18
C TYR A 77 -2.48 10.15 -5.62
N ALA A 78 -1.69 10.28 -4.56
CA ALA A 78 -1.33 11.59 -4.03
C ALA A 78 -0.51 12.41 -5.05
N MET A 79 0.43 11.81 -5.76
CA MET A 79 1.15 12.46 -6.85
C MET A 79 0.19 12.92 -7.96
N GLU A 80 -0.86 12.18 -8.24
CA GLU A 80 -1.90 12.53 -9.22
C GLU A 80 -2.96 13.52 -8.68
N GLY A 81 -2.86 13.90 -7.40
CA GLY A 81 -3.68 14.95 -6.77
C GLY A 81 -4.93 14.45 -6.02
N ALA A 82 -4.98 13.17 -5.63
CA ALA A 82 -6.06 12.60 -4.84
C ALA A 82 -5.73 12.54 -3.35
N ASP A 83 -6.74 12.79 -2.51
CA ASP A 83 -6.70 12.45 -1.09
C ASP A 83 -6.99 10.95 -0.90
N SER A 84 -6.41 10.35 0.13
CA SER A 84 -6.60 8.94 0.46
C SER A 84 -7.17 8.74 1.85
N PHE A 85 -7.96 7.69 2.01
CA PHE A 85 -8.37 7.11 3.29
C PHE A 85 -7.92 5.65 3.30
N ILE A 86 -7.06 5.27 4.23
CA ILE A 86 -6.52 3.91 4.32
C ILE A 86 -7.11 3.17 5.50
N ALA A 87 -7.56 1.92 5.27
CA ALA A 87 -7.97 0.99 6.31
C ALA A 87 -6.91 -0.11 6.45
N TYR A 88 -6.55 -0.49 7.67
CA TYR A 88 -5.46 -1.42 7.97
C TYR A 88 -5.68 -2.11 9.34
N LEU A 89 -4.94 -3.18 9.60
CA LEU A 89 -5.00 -3.86 10.90
C LEU A 89 -4.30 -3.03 12.00
N PRO A 90 -4.84 -2.98 13.23
CA PRO A 90 -4.25 -2.19 14.33
C PRO A 90 -2.77 -2.48 14.59
N GLN A 91 -2.30 -3.68 14.31
CA GLN A 91 -0.91 -4.10 14.50
C GLN A 91 0.06 -3.42 13.50
N GLU A 92 -0.47 -2.91 12.37
CA GLU A 92 0.28 -2.29 11.27
C GLU A 92 0.33 -0.75 11.37
N GLU A 93 -0.02 -0.19 12.53
CA GLU A 93 -0.06 1.26 12.80
C GLU A 93 1.24 1.98 12.42
N SER A 94 2.40 1.36 12.62
CA SER A 94 3.70 1.95 12.25
C SER A 94 3.85 2.13 10.75
N ASP A 95 3.41 1.15 9.97
CA ASP A 95 3.43 1.20 8.51
C ASP A 95 2.41 2.19 7.96
N ALA A 96 1.21 2.25 8.57
CA ALA A 96 0.19 3.23 8.22
C ALA A 96 0.69 4.68 8.43
N LYS A 97 1.38 4.96 9.53
CA LYS A 97 2.00 6.28 9.79
C LYS A 97 3.02 6.66 8.73
N GLU A 98 3.82 5.72 8.25
CA GLU A 98 4.77 5.99 7.18
C GLU A 98 4.04 6.28 5.86
N THR A 99 2.96 5.54 5.55
CA THR A 99 2.12 5.83 4.38
C THR A 99 1.52 7.25 4.44
N VAL A 100 0.97 7.64 5.59
CA VAL A 100 0.47 9.02 5.81
C VAL A 100 1.54 10.05 5.49
N LYS A 101 2.72 9.89 6.07
CA LYS A 101 3.86 10.80 5.86
C LYS A 101 4.27 10.89 4.38
N LEU A 102 4.30 9.77 3.68
CA LEU A 102 4.64 9.73 2.25
C LEU A 102 3.58 10.45 1.39
N VAL A 103 2.30 10.25 1.68
CA VAL A 103 1.18 10.92 0.98
C VAL A 103 1.20 12.42 1.25
N GLU A 104 1.36 12.83 2.51
CA GLU A 104 1.42 14.25 2.91
C GLU A 104 2.62 14.96 2.30
N ALA A 105 3.75 14.30 2.13
CA ALA A 105 4.91 14.82 1.42
C ALA A 105 4.63 15.12 -0.07
N LYS A 106 3.59 14.52 -0.66
CA LYS A 106 3.11 14.84 -2.02
C LYS A 106 2.05 15.96 -2.03
N GLY A 107 1.71 16.53 -0.87
CA GLY A 107 0.77 17.65 -0.74
C GLY A 107 -0.71 17.26 -0.66
N GLN A 108 -1.02 16.00 -0.47
CA GLN A 108 -2.39 15.49 -0.31
C GLN A 108 -2.65 15.00 1.12
N LYS A 109 -3.92 14.77 1.46
CA LYS A 109 -4.31 14.27 2.78
C LYS A 109 -4.40 12.75 2.78
N CYS A 110 -3.98 12.13 3.89
CA CYS A 110 -4.18 10.71 4.13
C CYS A 110 -4.87 10.51 5.48
N TYR A 111 -6.09 10.03 5.43
CA TYR A 111 -6.87 9.66 6.61
C TYR A 111 -6.68 8.19 6.91
N THR A 112 -6.81 7.81 8.17
CA THR A 112 -6.52 6.45 8.62
C THR A 112 -7.65 5.87 9.45
N TYR A 113 -7.88 4.55 9.35
CA TYR A 113 -8.79 3.82 10.20
C TYR A 113 -8.30 2.41 10.47
N ALA A 114 -7.89 2.17 11.71
CA ALA A 114 -7.41 0.86 12.14
C ALA A 114 -8.59 -0.06 12.46
N THR A 115 -8.76 -1.15 11.70
CA THR A 115 -9.83 -2.12 11.91
C THR A 115 -9.58 -3.42 11.16
N ASP A 116 -10.15 -4.51 11.67
CA ASP A 116 -10.15 -5.81 10.99
C ASP A 116 -11.37 -5.92 10.06
N LEU A 117 -11.13 -6.11 8.76
CA LEU A 117 -12.15 -6.20 7.73
C LEU A 117 -12.71 -7.63 7.54
N THR A 118 -12.24 -8.61 8.28
CA THR A 118 -12.88 -9.95 8.34
C THR A 118 -14.28 -9.86 8.97
N ASP A 119 -14.52 -8.87 9.83
CA ASP A 119 -15.87 -8.57 10.31
C ASP A 119 -16.62 -7.65 9.33
N ARG A 120 -17.72 -8.16 8.77
CA ARG A 120 -18.60 -7.41 7.86
C ARG A 120 -19.12 -6.09 8.43
N ALA A 121 -19.34 -6.01 9.74
CA ALA A 121 -19.77 -4.78 10.39
C ALA A 121 -18.70 -3.68 10.29
N ASN A 122 -17.43 -4.05 10.32
CA ASN A 122 -16.32 -3.12 10.18
C ASN A 122 -16.18 -2.59 8.74
N CYS A 123 -16.48 -3.41 7.72
CA CYS A 123 -16.50 -2.94 6.32
C CYS A 123 -17.46 -1.75 6.16
N LYS A 124 -18.65 -1.81 6.78
CA LYS A 124 -19.60 -0.70 6.75
C LYS A 124 -19.07 0.54 7.47
N LYS A 125 -18.48 0.36 8.65
CA LYS A 125 -17.90 1.47 9.44
C LYS A 125 -16.76 2.16 8.70
N VAL A 126 -15.92 1.43 8.00
CA VAL A 126 -14.85 2.01 7.17
C VAL A 126 -15.41 2.98 6.12
N VAL A 127 -16.47 2.57 5.42
CA VAL A 127 -17.12 3.45 4.43
C VAL A 127 -17.75 4.67 5.09
N GLU A 128 -18.43 4.49 6.23
CA GLU A 128 -19.04 5.58 6.98
C GLU A 128 -18.00 6.60 7.47
N GLU A 129 -16.88 6.13 8.04
CA GLU A 129 -15.78 7.00 8.49
C GLU A 129 -15.07 7.69 7.32
N ALA A 130 -14.86 7.00 6.20
CA ALA A 130 -14.28 7.60 5.01
C ALA A 130 -15.17 8.73 4.47
N LEU A 131 -16.48 8.50 4.36
CA LEU A 131 -17.46 9.52 3.95
C LEU A 131 -17.48 10.72 4.91
N LYS A 132 -17.44 10.47 6.22
CA LYS A 132 -17.44 11.50 7.25
C LYS A 132 -16.18 12.39 7.18
N GLN A 133 -14.99 11.80 6.99
CA GLN A 133 -13.72 12.53 7.02
C GLN A 133 -13.40 13.18 5.68
N MET A 134 -13.67 12.51 4.56
CA MET A 134 -13.40 13.04 3.23
C MET A 134 -14.58 13.76 2.58
N GLY A 135 -15.80 13.53 3.07
CA GLY A 135 -17.04 14.11 2.50
C GLY A 135 -17.47 13.48 1.16
N GLY A 136 -16.87 12.33 0.78
CA GLY A 136 -17.19 11.58 -0.43
C GLY A 136 -16.14 10.54 -0.73
N ILE A 137 -16.45 9.60 -1.63
CA ILE A 137 -15.55 8.58 -2.14
C ILE A 137 -15.75 8.52 -3.65
N ASP A 138 -14.70 8.79 -4.42
CA ASP A 138 -14.71 8.67 -5.90
C ASP A 138 -14.14 7.33 -6.35
N ILE A 139 -13.19 6.77 -5.57
CA ILE A 139 -12.43 5.56 -5.94
C ILE A 139 -12.42 4.62 -4.75
N LEU A 140 -12.72 3.35 -4.99
CA LEU A 140 -12.55 2.27 -4.03
C LEU A 140 -11.47 1.30 -4.55
N VAL A 141 -10.46 1.05 -3.70
CA VAL A 141 -9.41 0.08 -3.96
C VAL A 141 -9.53 -1.06 -2.95
N ASN A 142 -10.04 -2.20 -3.39
CA ASN A 142 -10.08 -3.44 -2.62
C ASN A 142 -8.72 -4.13 -2.77
N ASN A 143 -7.78 -3.80 -1.89
CA ASN A 143 -6.40 -4.30 -1.96
C ASN A 143 -6.07 -5.26 -0.82
N HIS A 144 -6.68 -5.12 0.36
CA HIS A 144 -6.39 -6.05 1.44
C HIS A 144 -6.70 -7.49 1.04
N ALA A 145 -5.87 -8.41 1.47
CA ALA A 145 -6.04 -9.84 1.23
C ALA A 145 -5.58 -10.64 2.44
N TYR A 146 -6.14 -11.82 2.58
CA TYR A 146 -5.65 -12.86 3.46
C TYR A 146 -5.32 -14.08 2.60
N GLN A 147 -4.13 -14.62 2.79
CA GLN A 147 -3.71 -15.81 2.08
C GLN A 147 -3.31 -16.88 3.10
N MET A 148 -3.92 -18.04 3.02
CA MET A 148 -3.58 -19.22 3.80
C MET A 148 -3.32 -20.38 2.83
N MET A 149 -2.22 -21.09 3.05
CA MET A 149 -1.98 -22.34 2.32
C MET A 149 -2.75 -23.46 2.99
N VAL A 150 -3.58 -24.16 2.18
CA VAL A 150 -4.23 -25.41 2.56
C VAL A 150 -3.75 -26.51 1.62
N GLU A 151 -3.58 -27.74 2.12
CA GLU A 151 -3.08 -28.86 1.31
C GLU A 151 -4.16 -29.41 0.36
N ASP A 152 -5.44 -29.29 0.73
CA ASP A 152 -6.57 -29.79 -0.06
C ASP A 152 -7.65 -28.69 -0.16
N ILE A 153 -8.23 -28.55 -1.35
CA ILE A 153 -9.28 -27.56 -1.61
C ILE A 153 -10.53 -27.74 -0.72
N LYS A 154 -10.79 -28.95 -0.24
CA LYS A 154 -11.89 -29.23 0.70
C LYS A 154 -11.69 -28.61 2.09
N ASP A 155 -10.44 -28.24 2.43
CA ASP A 155 -10.06 -27.68 3.71
C ASP A 155 -10.07 -26.13 3.69
N LEU A 156 -10.54 -25.52 2.56
CA LEU A 156 -10.81 -24.08 2.48
C LEU A 156 -12.07 -23.76 3.27
N ASP A 157 -11.94 -22.81 4.22
CA ASP A 157 -13.08 -22.19 4.88
C ASP A 157 -13.81 -21.22 3.93
N GLU A 158 -15.15 -21.11 4.08
CA GLU A 158 -15.99 -20.18 3.32
C GLU A 158 -15.83 -18.70 3.77
#